data_91668f464bbebf382ec13c5b6f22052c
#
_entry.id   91668f464bbebf382ec13c5b6f22052c
#
_cell.length_a   1.000
_cell.length_b   1.000
_cell.length_c   1.000
_cell.angle_alpha   90.00
_cell.angle_beta   90.00
_cell.angle_gamma   90.00
#
_symmetry.space_group_name_H-M   'P 1'
#
loop_
_entity.id
_entity.type
_entity.pdbx_description
1 polymer ?
#
loop_
_entity_poly.entity_id
_entity_poly.type
_entity_poly.pdbx_seq_one_letter_code
_entity_poly.pdbx_strand_id
1 'polypeptide(L)'
;MASVSQRVANVADYLPDMTVEEFKEHARRVLCGDNYREITMEDMEEIRKTQELMGRKEWIYGRMPQHTEVRKLRLPDVGSVEVYLEVKDGKILDLNLVGDFFIMGDVDGEIIAPLRHQPFTREGVAAALQGHNLSQVVRGLTTEGWLQVLFG
;
A
#
# COMPACT_ATOMS: atom_id res chain seq x y z
N MET A 1 -4.07 20.19 -10.01
CA MET A 1 -4.74 19.40 -8.94
C MET A 1 -5.41 20.38 -7.98
N ALA A 2 -6.64 20.11 -7.55
CA ALA A 2 -7.28 20.89 -6.49
C ALA A 2 -6.43 20.82 -5.20
N SER A 3 -6.33 21.92 -4.46
CA SER A 3 -5.61 21.95 -3.19
C SER A 3 -6.26 21.00 -2.17
N VAL A 4 -5.53 20.57 -1.17
CA VAL A 4 -6.06 19.69 -0.10
C VAL A 4 -7.29 20.34 0.54
N SER A 5 -7.26 21.65 0.79
CA SER A 5 -8.38 22.42 1.36
C SER A 5 -9.67 22.40 0.54
N GLN A 6 -9.59 22.12 -0.76
CA GLN A 6 -10.78 21.99 -1.62
C GLN A 6 -11.38 20.58 -1.62
N ARG A 7 -10.71 19.61 -1.00
CA ARG A 7 -11.11 18.20 -0.97
C ARG A 7 -11.47 17.67 0.41
N VAL A 8 -11.35 18.52 1.42
CA VAL A 8 -11.65 18.19 2.81
C VAL A 8 -12.61 19.21 3.39
N ALA A 9 -13.39 18.79 4.36
CA ALA A 9 -14.24 19.65 5.16
C ALA A 9 -13.98 19.37 6.63
N ASN A 10 -14.09 20.41 7.47
CA ASN A 10 -14.00 20.22 8.90
C ASN A 10 -15.37 19.80 9.43
N VAL A 11 -15.45 18.68 10.12
CA VAL A 11 -16.72 18.18 10.70
C VAL A 11 -17.35 19.19 11.65
N ALA A 12 -16.52 19.97 12.38
CA ALA A 12 -17.00 21.01 13.29
C ALA A 12 -17.77 22.13 12.57
N ASP A 13 -17.56 22.35 11.28
CA ASP A 13 -18.32 23.36 10.50
C ASP A 13 -19.78 22.94 10.26
N TYR A 14 -20.07 21.65 10.36
CA TYR A 14 -21.40 21.05 10.19
C TYR A 14 -22.07 20.69 11.54
N LEU A 15 -21.27 20.47 12.57
CA LEU A 15 -21.69 20.05 13.90
C LEU A 15 -21.01 20.92 14.97
N PRO A 16 -21.29 22.24 15.00
CA PRO A 16 -20.54 23.19 15.84
C PRO A 16 -20.71 22.97 17.33
N ASP A 17 -21.86 22.42 17.75
CA ASP A 17 -22.19 22.19 19.17
C ASP A 17 -21.81 20.79 19.65
N MET A 18 -21.19 19.96 18.82
CA MET A 18 -20.85 18.58 19.14
C MET A 18 -19.35 18.47 19.49
N THR A 19 -19.06 17.95 20.68
CA THR A 19 -17.69 17.63 21.07
C THR A 19 -17.17 16.39 20.30
N VAL A 20 -15.86 16.21 20.28
CA VAL A 20 -15.24 15.02 19.65
C VAL A 20 -15.74 13.72 20.28
N GLU A 21 -15.93 13.71 21.60
CA GLU A 21 -16.40 12.54 22.34
C GLU A 21 -17.86 12.21 22.01
N GLU A 22 -18.72 13.21 21.93
CA GLU A 22 -20.11 13.04 21.50
C GLU A 22 -20.18 12.56 20.04
N PHE A 23 -19.31 13.08 19.17
CA PHE A 23 -19.22 12.60 17.78
C PHE A 23 -18.79 11.14 17.71
N LYS A 24 -17.76 10.72 18.44
CA LYS A 24 -17.32 9.33 18.53
C LYS A 24 -18.44 8.39 18.99
N GLU A 25 -19.15 8.79 20.04
CA GLU A 25 -20.27 8.00 20.57
C GLU A 25 -21.43 7.92 19.58
N HIS A 26 -21.74 9.04 18.91
CA HIS A 26 -22.74 9.06 17.84
C HIS A 26 -22.34 8.13 16.68
N ALA A 27 -21.10 8.24 16.19
CA ALA A 27 -20.58 7.38 15.13
C ALA A 27 -20.60 5.90 15.53
N ARG A 28 -20.16 5.57 16.74
CA ARG A 28 -20.24 4.21 17.29
C ARG A 28 -21.67 3.67 17.24
N ARG A 29 -22.64 4.45 17.72
CA ARG A 29 -24.05 4.04 17.76
C ARG A 29 -24.63 3.83 16.35
N VAL A 30 -24.32 4.72 15.42
CA VAL A 30 -24.83 4.64 14.05
C VAL A 30 -24.21 3.49 13.28
N LEU A 31 -22.90 3.26 13.45
CA LEU A 31 -22.16 2.26 12.68
C LEU A 31 -22.23 0.86 13.27
N CYS A 32 -22.20 0.75 14.60
CA CYS A 32 -22.09 -0.53 15.29
C CYS A 32 -23.41 -0.94 15.99
N GLY A 33 -24.31 0.00 16.29
CA GLY A 33 -25.47 -0.28 17.13
C GLY A 33 -25.04 -0.88 18.46
N ASP A 34 -25.57 -2.07 18.77
CA ASP A 34 -25.21 -2.85 19.95
C ASP A 34 -24.10 -3.89 19.69
N ASN A 35 -23.59 -3.98 18.45
CA ASN A 35 -22.53 -4.88 18.04
C ASN A 35 -21.14 -4.30 18.38
N TYR A 36 -20.83 -4.17 19.66
CA TYR A 36 -19.50 -3.80 20.13
C TYR A 36 -19.14 -4.63 21.36
N ARG A 37 -17.86 -4.76 21.60
CA ARG A 37 -17.33 -5.34 22.83
C ARG A 37 -16.22 -4.46 23.40
N GLU A 38 -16.07 -4.47 24.68
CA GLU A 38 -14.93 -3.83 25.33
C GLU A 38 -13.66 -4.68 25.14
N ILE A 39 -12.52 -4.00 25.05
CA ILE A 39 -11.21 -4.64 24.97
C ILE A 39 -10.92 -5.30 26.32
N THR A 40 -10.63 -6.59 26.30
CA THR A 40 -10.27 -7.36 27.50
C THR A 40 -8.78 -7.25 27.83
N MET A 41 -8.37 -7.77 28.99
CA MET A 41 -6.95 -7.86 29.35
C MET A 41 -6.18 -8.80 28.42
N GLU A 42 -6.83 -9.85 27.90
CA GLU A 42 -6.25 -10.77 26.92
C GLU A 42 -6.02 -10.06 25.58
N ASP A 43 -7.00 -9.30 25.11
CA ASP A 43 -6.85 -8.45 23.91
C ASP A 43 -5.69 -7.44 24.08
N MET A 44 -5.54 -6.85 25.27
CA MET A 44 -4.43 -5.92 25.54
C MET A 44 -3.06 -6.59 25.45
N GLU A 45 -2.95 -7.86 25.80
CA GLU A 45 -1.71 -8.59 25.66
C GLU A 45 -1.35 -8.81 24.17
N GLU A 46 -2.32 -9.20 23.36
CA GLU A 46 -2.15 -9.34 21.91
C GLU A 46 -1.82 -8.00 21.23
N ILE A 47 -2.49 -6.92 21.66
CA ILE A 47 -2.20 -5.56 21.16
C ILE A 47 -0.76 -5.17 21.48
N ARG A 48 -0.24 -5.45 22.69
CA ARG A 48 1.15 -5.16 23.05
C ARG A 48 2.15 -5.93 22.18
N LYS A 49 1.94 -7.22 21.96
CA LYS A 49 2.79 -8.03 21.07
C LYS A 49 2.83 -7.44 19.67
N THR A 50 1.68 -7.06 19.13
CA THR A 50 1.57 -6.42 17.81
C THR A 50 2.26 -5.06 17.79
N GLN A 51 2.09 -4.24 18.83
CA GLN A 51 2.74 -2.95 18.98
C GLN A 51 4.27 -3.08 19.01
N GLU A 52 4.81 -4.05 19.76
CA GLU A 52 6.24 -4.33 19.80
C GLU A 52 6.79 -4.73 18.44
N LEU A 53 6.06 -5.59 17.71
CA LEU A 53 6.42 -6.00 16.36
C LEU A 53 6.43 -4.81 15.39
N MET A 54 5.35 -4.03 15.36
CA MET A 54 5.19 -2.89 14.46
C MET A 54 6.11 -1.71 14.82
N GLY A 55 6.56 -1.62 16.08
CA GLY A 55 7.51 -0.60 16.55
C GLY A 55 8.98 -0.91 16.24
N ARG A 56 9.29 -2.10 15.72
CA ARG A 56 10.68 -2.45 15.37
C ARG A 56 11.16 -1.64 14.16
N LYS A 57 12.43 -1.27 14.17
CA LYS A 57 13.05 -0.54 13.05
C LYS A 57 12.96 -1.31 11.74
N GLU A 58 13.07 -2.62 11.80
CA GLU A 58 12.94 -3.53 10.65
C GLU A 58 11.53 -3.49 10.05
N TRP A 59 10.49 -3.32 10.89
CA TRP A 59 9.13 -3.16 10.42
C TRP A 59 8.92 -1.78 9.76
N ILE A 60 9.44 -0.72 10.39
CA ILE A 60 9.20 0.66 9.94
C ILE A 60 10.07 1.01 8.72
N TYR A 61 11.32 0.54 8.68
CA TYR A 61 12.33 0.95 7.69
C TYR A 61 12.87 -0.21 6.85
N GLY A 62 12.65 -1.46 7.24
CA GLY A 62 13.33 -2.65 6.70
C GLY A 62 12.94 -3.02 5.28
N ARG A 63 11.95 -2.34 4.68
CA ARG A 63 11.51 -2.57 3.31
C ARG A 63 11.83 -1.43 2.35
N MET A 64 12.75 -0.54 2.72
CA MET A 64 13.33 0.39 1.76
C MET A 64 14.68 -0.17 1.28
N PRO A 65 14.70 -0.95 0.19
CA PRO A 65 15.97 -1.38 -0.40
C PRO A 65 16.77 -0.15 -0.82
N GLN A 66 18.09 -0.28 -0.86
CA GLN A 66 18.91 0.69 -1.57
C GLN A 66 18.40 0.70 -3.01
N HIS A 67 17.98 1.85 -3.49
CA HIS A 67 17.45 1.98 -4.85
C HIS A 67 18.39 2.84 -5.70
N THR A 68 18.58 2.42 -6.92
CA THR A 68 19.33 3.18 -7.94
C THR A 68 18.38 3.97 -8.83
N GLU A 69 17.12 3.53 -8.91
CA GLU A 69 16.10 4.12 -9.75
C GLU A 69 14.75 4.19 -9.07
N VAL A 70 13.98 5.23 -9.41
CA VAL A 70 12.59 5.39 -8.98
C VAL A 70 11.74 5.60 -10.23
N ARG A 71 10.66 4.84 -10.33
CA ARG A 71 9.65 5.00 -11.37
C ARG A 71 8.34 5.37 -10.72
N LYS A 72 7.62 6.32 -11.32
CA LYS A 72 6.34 6.79 -10.79
C LYS A 72 5.36 7.04 -11.92
N LEU A 73 4.20 6.43 -11.82
CA LEU A 73 3.11 6.65 -12.76
C LEU A 73 1.76 6.53 -12.03
N ARG A 74 0.80 7.34 -12.46
CA ARG A 74 -0.60 7.16 -12.07
C ARG A 74 -1.32 6.36 -13.15
N LEU A 75 -1.77 5.18 -12.77
CA LEU A 75 -2.55 4.30 -13.65
C LEU A 75 -4.06 4.51 -13.39
N PRO A 76 -4.89 4.56 -14.45
CA PRO A 76 -6.34 4.48 -14.30
C PRO A 76 -6.73 3.20 -13.54
N ASP A 77 -7.75 3.28 -12.70
CA ASP A 77 -8.31 2.17 -11.91
C ASP A 77 -7.37 1.50 -10.88
N VAL A 78 -6.08 1.88 -10.85
CA VAL A 78 -5.09 1.39 -9.88
C VAL A 78 -4.78 2.45 -8.83
N GLY A 79 -4.39 3.65 -9.27
CA GLY A 79 -3.89 4.72 -8.42
C GLY A 79 -2.47 5.18 -8.80
N SER A 80 -1.82 5.90 -7.91
CA SER A 80 -0.40 6.26 -8.08
C SER A 80 0.47 5.11 -7.64
N VAL A 81 1.39 4.69 -8.52
CA VAL A 81 2.35 3.62 -8.25
C VAL A 81 3.74 4.21 -8.32
N GLU A 82 4.51 4.04 -7.25
CA GLU A 82 5.94 4.33 -7.19
C GLU A 82 6.69 3.01 -7.01
N VAL A 83 7.70 2.79 -7.83
CA VAL A 83 8.56 1.61 -7.76
C VAL A 83 9.98 2.07 -7.49
N TYR A 84 10.54 1.61 -6.38
CA TYR A 84 11.94 1.79 -6.01
C TYR A 84 12.70 0.54 -6.45
N LEU A 85 13.67 0.70 -7.33
CA LEU A 85 14.41 -0.39 -7.97
C LEU A 85 15.88 -0.30 -7.60
N GLU A 86 16.46 -1.43 -7.23
CA GLU A 86 17.90 -1.60 -7.21
C GLU A 86 18.30 -2.36 -8.48
N VAL A 87 18.92 -1.64 -9.42
CA VAL A 87 19.38 -2.22 -10.71
C VAL A 87 20.90 -2.21 -10.75
N LYS A 88 21.50 -3.36 -11.03
CA LYS A 88 22.94 -3.52 -11.19
C LYS A 88 23.24 -4.46 -12.37
N ASP A 89 24.18 -4.07 -13.20
CA ASP A 89 24.60 -4.82 -14.38
C ASP A 89 23.42 -5.20 -15.30
N GLY A 90 22.42 -4.29 -15.41
CA GLY A 90 21.21 -4.49 -16.22
C GLY A 90 20.21 -5.49 -15.65
N LYS A 91 20.35 -5.90 -14.37
CA LYS A 91 19.44 -6.83 -13.68
C LYS A 91 18.80 -6.16 -12.47
N ILE A 92 17.56 -6.52 -12.18
CA ILE A 92 16.85 -6.13 -10.98
C ILE A 92 17.40 -6.94 -9.82
N LEU A 93 18.04 -6.29 -8.83
CA LEU A 93 18.47 -6.96 -7.59
C LEU A 93 17.33 -7.03 -6.60
N ASP A 94 16.64 -5.91 -6.41
CA ASP A 94 15.46 -5.82 -5.55
C ASP A 94 14.55 -4.69 -6.00
N LEU A 95 13.30 -4.74 -5.54
CA LEU A 95 12.34 -3.68 -5.80
C LEU A 95 11.32 -3.57 -4.66
N ASN A 96 10.73 -2.40 -4.53
CA ASN A 96 9.63 -2.15 -3.61
C ASN A 96 8.57 -1.27 -4.27
N LEU A 97 7.31 -1.51 -3.90
CA LEU A 97 6.15 -0.77 -4.39
C LEU A 97 5.57 0.11 -3.28
N VAL A 98 5.32 1.36 -3.61
CA VAL A 98 4.66 2.33 -2.73
C VAL A 98 3.58 3.07 -3.53
N GLY A 99 2.47 3.41 -2.90
CA GLY A 99 1.42 4.17 -3.58
C GLY A 99 0.06 4.15 -2.91
N ASP A 100 -0.95 4.62 -3.64
CA ASP A 100 -2.34 4.71 -3.20
C ASP A 100 -3.24 3.62 -3.83
N PHE A 101 -2.72 2.41 -3.96
CA PHE A 101 -3.39 1.26 -4.54
C PHE A 101 -3.86 0.25 -3.47
N PHE A 102 -4.79 -0.63 -3.85
CA PHE A 102 -5.29 -1.69 -2.97
C PHE A 102 -4.55 -3.01 -3.21
N ILE A 103 -3.87 -3.50 -2.17
CA ILE A 103 -3.24 -4.82 -2.15
C ILE A 103 -4.31 -5.85 -1.77
N MET A 104 -4.45 -6.90 -2.58
CA MET A 104 -5.40 -7.99 -2.40
C MET A 104 -4.73 -9.35 -2.25
N GLY A 105 -3.46 -9.47 -2.61
CA GLY A 105 -2.69 -10.72 -2.62
C GLY A 105 -1.25 -10.55 -2.21
N ASP A 106 -0.43 -11.56 -2.48
CA ASP A 106 0.99 -11.62 -2.13
C ASP A 106 1.86 -10.84 -3.13
N VAL A 107 2.16 -9.59 -2.80
CA VAL A 107 3.05 -8.73 -3.63
C VAL A 107 4.46 -9.30 -3.69
N ASP A 108 4.97 -9.81 -2.59
CA ASP A 108 6.34 -10.34 -2.53
C ASP A 108 6.48 -11.59 -3.41
N GLY A 109 5.55 -12.56 -3.31
CA GLY A 109 5.60 -13.80 -4.07
C GLY A 109 5.24 -13.66 -5.54
N GLU A 110 4.25 -12.81 -5.87
CA GLU A 110 3.68 -12.76 -7.21
C GLU A 110 4.26 -11.65 -8.11
N ILE A 111 4.89 -10.63 -7.52
CA ILE A 111 5.49 -9.51 -8.28
C ILE A 111 6.99 -9.40 -8.03
N ILE A 112 7.40 -9.31 -6.74
CA ILE A 112 8.78 -8.99 -6.41
C ILE A 112 9.72 -10.17 -6.66
N ALA A 113 9.40 -11.34 -6.11
CA ALA A 113 10.26 -12.52 -6.23
C ALA A 113 10.48 -12.97 -7.68
N PRO A 114 9.47 -13.00 -8.57
CA PRO A 114 9.68 -13.35 -9.98
C PRO A 114 10.62 -12.40 -10.72
N LEU A 115 10.66 -11.10 -10.31
CA LEU A 115 11.46 -10.07 -10.96
C LEU A 115 12.90 -10.01 -10.47
N ARG A 116 13.22 -10.58 -9.31
CA ARG A 116 14.60 -10.58 -8.80
C ARG A 116 15.53 -11.32 -9.75
N HIS A 117 16.70 -10.70 -10.00
CA HIS A 117 17.76 -11.18 -10.89
C HIS A 117 17.38 -11.27 -12.36
N GLN A 118 16.19 -10.83 -12.75
CA GLN A 118 15.79 -10.76 -14.15
C GLN A 118 16.39 -9.53 -14.86
N PRO A 119 16.57 -9.60 -16.18
CA PRO A 119 16.98 -8.44 -16.98
C PRO A 119 15.99 -7.27 -16.79
N PHE A 120 16.51 -6.08 -16.53
CA PHE A 120 15.70 -4.87 -16.46
C PHE A 120 15.41 -4.35 -17.87
N THR A 121 14.67 -5.13 -18.61
CA THR A 121 14.14 -4.81 -19.95
C THR A 121 12.66 -5.12 -20.00
N ARG A 122 11.95 -4.48 -20.94
CA ARG A 122 10.50 -4.69 -21.09
C ARG A 122 10.17 -6.17 -21.34
N GLU A 123 10.95 -6.83 -22.18
CA GLU A 123 10.80 -8.25 -22.53
C GLU A 123 11.14 -9.16 -21.32
N GLY A 124 12.23 -8.83 -20.60
CA GLY A 124 12.66 -9.59 -19.43
C GLY A 124 11.62 -9.56 -18.31
N VAL A 125 11.09 -8.38 -18.00
CA VAL A 125 10.03 -8.21 -17.02
C VAL A 125 8.72 -8.88 -17.46
N ALA A 126 8.33 -8.74 -18.73
CA ALA A 126 7.12 -9.38 -19.25
C ALA A 126 7.22 -10.92 -19.18
N ALA A 127 8.37 -11.47 -19.54
CA ALA A 127 8.61 -12.91 -19.47
C ALA A 127 8.60 -13.45 -18.03
N ALA A 128 9.22 -12.71 -17.10
CA ALA A 128 9.25 -13.09 -15.68
C ALA A 128 7.87 -13.12 -15.03
N LEU A 129 6.96 -12.25 -15.48
CA LEU A 129 5.59 -12.19 -14.97
C LEU A 129 4.60 -13.05 -15.76
N GLN A 130 5.06 -13.86 -16.70
CA GLN A 130 4.21 -14.77 -17.44
C GLN A 130 3.60 -15.82 -16.51
N GLY A 131 2.27 -15.92 -16.52
CA GLY A 131 1.53 -16.81 -15.63
C GLY A 131 1.11 -16.19 -14.30
N HIS A 132 1.64 -15.01 -13.95
CA HIS A 132 1.22 -14.25 -12.77
C HIS A 132 0.05 -13.32 -13.10
N ASN A 133 -0.96 -13.30 -12.25
CA ASN A 133 -2.12 -12.42 -12.43
C ASN A 133 -2.02 -11.21 -11.48
N LEU A 134 -1.39 -10.14 -11.95
CA LEU A 134 -1.14 -8.95 -11.13
C LEU A 134 -2.43 -8.29 -10.63
N SER A 135 -3.55 -8.44 -11.34
CA SER A 135 -4.83 -7.85 -10.92
C SER A 135 -5.46 -8.53 -9.70
N GLN A 136 -5.04 -9.77 -9.39
CA GLN A 136 -5.39 -10.45 -8.14
C GLN A 136 -4.50 -10.04 -6.97
N VAL A 137 -3.35 -9.43 -7.24
CA VAL A 137 -2.38 -8.99 -6.24
C VAL A 137 -2.59 -7.52 -5.89
N VAL A 138 -2.71 -6.68 -6.92
CA VAL A 138 -3.02 -5.26 -6.81
C VAL A 138 -4.24 -4.97 -7.69
N ARG A 139 -5.28 -4.43 -7.07
CA ARG A 139 -6.56 -4.16 -7.75
C ARG A 139 -6.34 -3.34 -9.02
N GLY A 140 -6.82 -3.88 -10.16
CA GLY A 140 -6.77 -3.20 -11.45
C GLY A 140 -5.40 -3.20 -12.16
N LEU A 141 -4.33 -3.68 -11.49
CA LEU A 141 -3.00 -3.71 -12.08
C LEU A 141 -2.90 -4.84 -13.13
N THR A 142 -2.55 -4.46 -14.35
CA THR A 142 -2.26 -5.39 -15.44
C THR A 142 -0.75 -5.47 -15.69
N THR A 143 -0.29 -6.54 -16.36
CA THR A 143 1.11 -6.65 -16.77
C THR A 143 1.52 -5.47 -17.67
N GLU A 144 0.66 -5.03 -18.59
CA GLU A 144 0.93 -3.87 -19.43
C GLU A 144 1.02 -2.57 -18.61
N GLY A 145 0.11 -2.37 -17.65
CA GLY A 145 0.18 -1.24 -16.72
C GLY A 145 1.47 -1.24 -15.91
N TRP A 146 1.91 -2.41 -15.45
CA TRP A 146 3.19 -2.55 -14.77
C TRP A 146 4.38 -2.18 -15.66
N LEU A 147 4.37 -2.64 -16.90
CA LEU A 147 5.41 -2.30 -17.89
C LEU A 147 5.42 -0.79 -18.22
N GLN A 148 4.26 -0.14 -18.22
CA GLN A 148 4.18 1.32 -18.36
C GLN A 148 4.78 2.05 -17.15
N VAL A 149 4.58 1.56 -15.92
CA VAL A 149 5.22 2.16 -14.74
C VAL A 149 6.75 2.09 -14.85
N LEU A 150 7.28 0.96 -15.29
CA LEU A 150 8.73 0.72 -15.31
C LEU A 150 9.46 1.39 -16.50
N PHE A 151 8.82 1.44 -17.66
CA PHE A 151 9.51 1.82 -18.92
C PHE A 151 8.88 3.02 -19.65
N GLY A 152 7.70 3.50 -19.23
CA GLY A 152 7.01 4.67 -19.78
C GLY A 152 6.14 4.32 -20.95
#